data_3579661866109be80d6c3b90238ff991
#
_entry.id   3579661866109be80d6c3b90238ff991
#
_cell.length_a   1.000
_cell.length_b   1.000
_cell.length_c   1.000
_cell.angle_alpha   90.00
_cell.angle_beta   90.00
_cell.angle_gamma   90.00
#
_symmetry.space_group_name_H-M   'P 1'
#
loop_
_entity.id
_entity.type
_entity.pdbx_description
1 polymer ?
#
loop_
_entity_poly.entity_id
_entity_poly.type
_entity_poly.pdbx_seq_one_letter_code
_entity_poly.pdbx_strand_id
1 'polypeptide(L)'
;MRRLWEAWLVWLLFGLTAVAVFVTYWRLPPTELWKTTHAGFVGGVGRAFVFLSFSAAVVAPAVLAIVWDRLEDRRGRVLAVVAFVLCATVAIPGVQTQNDLDPKWENVPQVVGVALAVLLTAWATRSGRQVQTRTSRAGDRARLAVAALSLLFAAPYIAAELGFFLDGVPLLGWFFQTGVLKPEPGGGYSHAAVHHGHHHGMDGFLLAVSALLLSRLVGGIRSRGLRAATAFYLSLMLVYGLTNQAEDLWIEQVAKRDWTNWLIPNVLQPKLSLAWLAMLILAALFYRTMFRPAAAAPNR
;
A
#
# COMPACT_ATOMS: atom_id res chain seq x y z
N MET A 1 -17.63 -18.99 13.21
CA MET A 1 -16.98 -18.79 11.89
C MET A 1 -16.19 -17.48 11.93
N ARG A 2 -14.88 -17.51 12.15
CA ARG A 2 -14.08 -16.29 12.07
C ARG A 2 -13.64 -16.12 10.62
N ARG A 3 -14.20 -15.12 9.99
CA ARG A 3 -14.04 -14.77 8.58
C ARG A 3 -12.68 -14.11 8.36
N LEU A 4 -12.11 -14.18 7.16
CA LEU A 4 -10.95 -13.42 6.68
C LEU A 4 -11.32 -11.93 6.48
N TRP A 5 -12.00 -11.38 7.47
CA TRP A 5 -12.59 -10.04 7.39
C TRP A 5 -11.52 -8.96 7.23
N GLU A 6 -10.36 -9.08 7.91
CA GLU A 6 -9.26 -8.15 7.76
C GLU A 6 -8.66 -8.18 6.34
N ALA A 7 -8.55 -9.37 5.73
CA ALA A 7 -8.10 -9.48 4.35
C ALA A 7 -9.12 -8.89 3.36
N TRP A 8 -10.43 -9.08 3.61
CA TRP A 8 -11.47 -8.46 2.81
C TRP A 8 -11.53 -6.95 2.98
N LEU A 9 -11.29 -6.43 4.18
CA LEU A 9 -11.20 -4.98 4.41
C LEU A 9 -10.03 -4.38 3.63
N VAL A 10 -8.89 -5.07 3.58
CA VAL A 10 -7.76 -4.65 2.76
C VAL A 10 -8.16 -4.59 1.28
N TRP A 11 -8.76 -5.64 0.72
CA TRP A 11 -9.20 -5.61 -0.68
C TRP A 11 -10.25 -4.52 -0.95
N LEU A 12 -11.16 -4.27 0.01
CA LEU A 12 -12.13 -3.20 -0.09
C LEU A 12 -11.45 -1.82 -0.13
N LEU A 13 -10.45 -1.57 0.72
CA LEU A 13 -9.70 -0.31 0.73
C LEU A 13 -9.03 -0.07 -0.64
N PHE A 14 -8.35 -1.08 -1.19
CA PHE A 14 -7.75 -0.97 -2.53
C PHE A 14 -8.79 -0.78 -3.63
N GLY A 15 -9.92 -1.49 -3.56
CA GLY A 15 -11.02 -1.32 -4.51
C GLY A 15 -11.62 0.09 -4.48
N LEU A 16 -11.88 0.64 -3.28
CA LEU A 16 -12.39 1.99 -3.12
C LEU A 16 -11.39 3.04 -3.63
N THR A 17 -10.10 2.87 -3.33
CA THR A 17 -9.06 3.76 -3.84
C THR A 17 -8.95 3.67 -5.35
N ALA A 18 -8.99 2.47 -5.94
CA ALA A 18 -8.98 2.31 -7.39
C ALA A 18 -10.17 3.03 -8.07
N VAL A 19 -11.37 2.97 -7.44
CA VAL A 19 -12.54 3.73 -7.92
C VAL A 19 -12.32 5.23 -7.78
N ALA A 20 -11.77 5.71 -6.67
CA ALA A 20 -11.47 7.13 -6.48
C ALA A 20 -10.49 7.64 -7.54
N VAL A 21 -9.38 6.93 -7.74
CA VAL A 21 -8.38 7.21 -8.79
C VAL A 21 -9.02 7.22 -10.17
N PHE A 22 -9.82 6.19 -10.49
CA PHE A 22 -10.55 6.11 -11.76
C PHE A 22 -11.40 7.37 -11.99
N VAL A 23 -12.23 7.76 -11.00
CA VAL A 23 -13.14 8.91 -11.12
C VAL A 23 -12.37 10.22 -11.25
N THR A 24 -11.28 10.38 -10.50
CA THR A 24 -10.44 11.58 -10.55
C THR A 24 -9.81 11.76 -11.93
N TYR A 25 -9.19 10.71 -12.47
CA TYR A 25 -8.56 10.75 -13.81
C TYR A 25 -9.57 10.75 -14.96
N TRP A 26 -10.80 10.26 -14.74
CA TRP A 26 -11.86 10.39 -15.73
C TRP A 26 -12.40 11.84 -15.80
N ARG A 27 -12.51 12.50 -14.65
CA ARG A 27 -13.19 13.79 -14.51
C ARG A 27 -12.28 14.99 -14.79
N LEU A 28 -11.02 14.92 -14.38
CA LEU A 28 -10.07 16.03 -14.50
C LEU A 28 -9.29 15.95 -15.82
N PRO A 29 -8.92 17.11 -16.41
CA PRO A 29 -8.08 17.14 -17.60
C PRO A 29 -6.64 16.70 -17.25
N PRO A 30 -5.87 16.10 -18.19
CA PRO A 30 -4.48 15.69 -17.96
C PRO A 30 -3.55 16.79 -17.44
N THR A 31 -3.86 18.06 -17.76
CA THR A 31 -3.09 19.23 -17.30
C THR A 31 -3.16 19.46 -15.80
N GLU A 32 -4.19 18.95 -15.15
CA GLU A 32 -4.38 19.01 -13.68
C GLU A 32 -3.88 17.75 -12.97
N LEU A 33 -3.58 16.70 -13.73
CA LEU A 33 -3.20 15.39 -13.22
C LEU A 33 -1.69 15.17 -13.34
N TRP A 34 -1.15 14.32 -12.47
CA TRP A 34 0.26 14.03 -12.47
C TRP A 34 0.63 12.99 -13.54
N LYS A 35 1.52 13.39 -14.47
CA LYS A 35 2.24 12.51 -15.42
C LYS A 35 1.38 11.46 -16.13
N THR A 36 0.24 11.86 -16.64
CA THR A 36 -0.60 11.08 -17.56
C THR A 36 -0.82 11.83 -18.85
N THR A 37 -0.91 11.12 -19.97
CA THR A 37 -1.22 11.69 -21.29
C THR A 37 -2.67 11.44 -21.70
N HIS A 38 -3.36 10.50 -21.05
CA HIS A 38 -4.71 10.12 -21.40
C HIS A 38 -5.75 10.89 -20.56
N ALA A 39 -6.85 11.27 -21.24
CA ALA A 39 -7.99 11.95 -20.63
C ALA A 39 -9.22 11.04 -20.55
N GLY A 40 -10.20 11.48 -19.75
CA GLY A 40 -11.52 10.89 -19.69
C GLY A 40 -11.50 9.45 -19.23
N PHE A 41 -12.44 8.63 -19.71
CA PHE A 41 -12.62 7.25 -19.30
C PHE A 41 -11.34 6.40 -19.45
N VAL A 42 -10.61 6.58 -20.55
CA VAL A 42 -9.36 5.84 -20.81
C VAL A 42 -8.30 6.19 -19.78
N GLY A 43 -8.14 7.48 -19.46
CA GLY A 43 -7.24 7.93 -18.41
C GLY A 43 -7.60 7.35 -17.04
N GLY A 44 -8.89 7.35 -16.70
CA GLY A 44 -9.38 6.76 -15.45
C GLY A 44 -9.07 5.26 -15.33
N VAL A 45 -9.40 4.46 -16.36
CA VAL A 45 -9.10 3.03 -16.40
C VAL A 45 -7.59 2.79 -16.33
N GLY A 46 -6.83 3.52 -17.15
CA GLY A 46 -5.37 3.37 -17.20
C GLY A 46 -4.73 3.63 -15.84
N ARG A 47 -5.10 4.71 -15.19
CA ARG A 47 -4.52 5.06 -13.88
C ARG A 47 -4.93 4.10 -12.77
N ALA A 48 -6.19 3.67 -12.71
CA ALA A 48 -6.63 2.64 -11.76
C ALA A 48 -5.87 1.31 -11.97
N PHE A 49 -5.58 0.96 -13.23
CA PHE A 49 -4.79 -0.20 -13.58
C PHE A 49 -3.35 -0.10 -13.05
N VAL A 50 -2.68 1.04 -13.26
CA VAL A 50 -1.32 1.30 -12.74
C VAL A 50 -1.31 1.28 -11.21
N PHE A 51 -2.28 1.91 -10.55
CA PHE A 51 -2.42 1.87 -9.10
C PHE A 51 -2.51 0.43 -8.56
N LEU A 52 -3.35 -0.42 -9.15
CA LEU A 52 -3.48 -1.82 -8.74
C LEU A 52 -2.22 -2.63 -9.01
N SER A 53 -1.46 -2.30 -10.05
CA SER A 53 -0.21 -2.99 -10.39
C SER A 53 0.93 -2.72 -9.42
N PHE A 54 0.83 -1.69 -8.58
CA PHE A 54 1.83 -1.35 -7.58
C PHE A 54 1.38 -1.75 -6.17
N SER A 55 0.62 -0.91 -5.50
CA SER A 55 0.35 -1.07 -4.07
C SER A 55 -0.42 -2.33 -3.72
N ALA A 56 -1.41 -2.71 -4.54
CA ALA A 56 -2.15 -3.96 -4.33
C ALA A 56 -1.26 -5.20 -4.57
N ALA A 57 -0.34 -5.13 -5.54
CA ALA A 57 0.60 -6.22 -5.81
C ALA A 57 1.61 -6.40 -4.66
N VAL A 58 2.01 -5.33 -3.97
CA VAL A 58 2.85 -5.41 -2.76
C VAL A 58 2.11 -6.08 -1.61
N VAL A 59 0.79 -5.89 -1.49
CA VAL A 59 0.00 -6.50 -0.39
C VAL A 59 -0.37 -7.96 -0.66
N ALA A 60 -0.60 -8.32 -1.91
CA ALA A 60 -1.08 -9.64 -2.32
C ALA A 60 -0.26 -10.82 -1.75
N PRO A 61 1.09 -10.81 -1.72
CA PRO A 61 1.90 -11.87 -1.13
C PRO A 61 1.54 -12.20 0.31
N ALA A 62 1.30 -11.18 1.14
CA ALA A 62 0.91 -11.39 2.54
C ALA A 62 -0.48 -12.03 2.65
N VAL A 63 -1.45 -11.60 1.83
CA VAL A 63 -2.78 -12.21 1.81
C VAL A 63 -2.71 -13.66 1.35
N LEU A 64 -1.94 -13.95 0.28
CA LEU A 64 -1.74 -15.31 -0.23
C LEU A 64 -1.14 -16.23 0.83
N ALA A 65 -0.13 -15.76 1.59
CA ALA A 65 0.45 -16.51 2.71
C ALA A 65 -0.58 -16.79 3.82
N ILE A 66 -1.46 -15.84 4.14
CA ILE A 66 -2.51 -15.99 5.15
C ILE A 66 -3.58 -17.01 4.72
N VAL A 67 -3.94 -17.03 3.43
CA VAL A 67 -4.95 -17.96 2.92
C VAL A 67 -4.39 -19.34 2.55
N TRP A 68 -3.07 -19.48 2.49
CA TRP A 68 -2.36 -20.70 2.04
C TRP A 68 -2.89 -22.00 2.66
N ASP A 69 -3.04 -22.02 3.98
CA ASP A 69 -3.49 -23.21 4.69
C ASP A 69 -4.98 -23.58 4.48
N ARG A 70 -5.73 -22.70 3.80
CA ARG A 70 -7.14 -22.89 3.43
C ARG A 70 -7.30 -23.39 2.00
N LEU A 71 -6.24 -23.31 1.20
CA LEU A 71 -6.21 -23.85 -0.15
C LEU A 71 -5.84 -25.34 -0.08
N GLU A 72 -6.87 -26.20 -0.05
CA GLU A 72 -6.69 -27.63 0.23
C GLU A 72 -6.12 -28.39 -0.95
N ASP A 73 -6.55 -28.06 -2.14
CA ASP A 73 -6.17 -28.77 -3.35
C ASP A 73 -4.85 -28.23 -3.95
N ARG A 74 -4.21 -29.09 -4.74
CA ARG A 74 -2.97 -28.76 -5.45
C ARG A 74 -3.17 -27.57 -6.40
N ARG A 75 -4.35 -27.45 -7.03
CA ARG A 75 -4.64 -26.38 -8.00
C ARG A 75 -4.65 -25.03 -7.32
N GLY A 76 -5.36 -24.89 -6.20
CA GLY A 76 -5.39 -23.63 -5.44
C GLY A 76 -4.01 -23.19 -4.97
N ARG A 77 -3.15 -24.13 -4.53
CA ARG A 77 -1.76 -23.82 -4.14
C ARG A 77 -0.89 -23.41 -5.32
N VAL A 78 -1.01 -24.09 -6.47
CA VAL A 78 -0.29 -23.71 -7.69
C VAL A 78 -0.71 -22.31 -8.12
N LEU A 79 -2.02 -22.00 -8.16
CA LEU A 79 -2.50 -20.67 -8.49
C LEU A 79 -2.02 -19.61 -7.50
N ALA A 80 -1.88 -19.93 -6.20
CA ALA A 80 -1.32 -19.02 -5.22
C ALA A 80 0.17 -18.72 -5.46
N VAL A 81 0.95 -19.72 -5.87
CA VAL A 81 2.34 -19.52 -6.27
C VAL A 81 2.42 -18.67 -7.55
N VAL A 82 1.59 -18.95 -8.55
CA VAL A 82 1.52 -18.15 -9.78
C VAL A 82 1.17 -16.70 -9.45
N ALA A 83 0.12 -16.46 -8.65
CA ALA A 83 -0.27 -15.12 -8.22
C ALA A 83 0.87 -14.40 -7.47
N PHE A 84 1.57 -15.10 -6.58
CA PHE A 84 2.73 -14.57 -5.86
C PHE A 84 3.84 -14.13 -6.84
N VAL A 85 4.21 -14.99 -7.80
CA VAL A 85 5.27 -14.68 -8.77
C VAL A 85 4.88 -13.48 -9.64
N LEU A 86 3.63 -13.44 -10.12
CA LEU A 86 3.12 -12.31 -10.90
C LEU A 86 3.16 -11.01 -10.10
N CYS A 87 2.71 -11.02 -8.85
CA CYS A 87 2.78 -9.83 -7.98
C CYS A 87 4.23 -9.43 -7.66
N ALA A 88 5.13 -10.40 -7.47
CA ALA A 88 6.54 -10.14 -7.12
C ALA A 88 7.30 -9.40 -8.25
N THR A 89 6.82 -9.43 -9.49
CA THR A 89 7.41 -8.66 -10.59
C THR A 89 7.39 -7.15 -10.34
N VAL A 90 6.55 -6.65 -9.41
CA VAL A 90 6.57 -5.24 -8.97
C VAL A 90 7.92 -4.80 -8.40
N ALA A 91 8.69 -5.73 -7.86
CA ALA A 91 10.01 -5.45 -7.28
C ALA A 91 11.15 -5.39 -8.33
N ILE A 92 10.86 -5.72 -9.59
CA ILE A 92 11.86 -5.65 -10.67
C ILE A 92 12.14 -4.18 -11.00
N PRO A 93 13.40 -3.72 -10.93
CA PRO A 93 13.74 -2.35 -11.27
C PRO A 93 13.26 -1.96 -12.68
N GLY A 94 12.65 -0.78 -12.81
CA GLY A 94 12.14 -0.27 -14.08
C GLY A 94 10.69 -0.69 -14.43
N VAL A 95 10.12 -1.69 -13.76
CA VAL A 95 8.71 -2.08 -13.96
C VAL A 95 7.75 -1.00 -13.46
N GLN A 96 8.05 -0.41 -12.31
CA GLN A 96 7.30 0.73 -11.79
C GLN A 96 8.13 2.01 -11.95
N THR A 97 7.57 3.01 -12.62
CA THR A 97 8.20 4.31 -12.83
C THR A 97 7.27 5.43 -12.37
N GLN A 98 7.86 6.51 -11.83
CA GLN A 98 7.12 7.71 -11.44
C GLN A 98 6.98 8.74 -12.57
N ASN A 99 7.76 8.56 -13.65
CA ASN A 99 7.84 9.53 -14.73
C ASN A 99 6.74 9.37 -15.79
N ASP A 100 6.02 8.26 -15.75
CA ASP A 100 4.97 7.93 -16.69
C ASP A 100 3.97 7.02 -15.97
N LEU A 101 2.76 7.51 -15.76
CA LEU A 101 1.67 6.84 -15.06
C LEU A 101 0.62 6.28 -16.00
N ASP A 102 0.86 6.35 -17.31
CA ASP A 102 0.06 5.64 -18.28
C ASP A 102 0.31 4.11 -18.19
N PRO A 103 -0.71 3.28 -18.46
CA PRO A 103 -0.60 1.84 -18.34
C PRO A 103 0.33 1.25 -19.39
N LYS A 104 1.18 0.31 -18.96
CA LYS A 104 2.13 -0.41 -19.81
C LYS A 104 1.95 -1.91 -19.69
N TRP A 105 2.51 -2.65 -20.62
CA TRP A 105 2.48 -4.12 -20.60
C TRP A 105 3.16 -4.70 -19.37
N GLU A 106 4.17 -4.03 -18.85
CA GLU A 106 4.88 -4.38 -17.62
C GLU A 106 3.98 -4.36 -16.37
N ASN A 107 2.84 -3.66 -16.42
CA ASN A 107 1.86 -3.62 -15.33
C ASN A 107 0.86 -4.80 -15.37
N VAL A 108 0.75 -5.52 -16.49
CA VAL A 108 -0.23 -6.62 -16.66
C VAL A 108 -0.01 -7.78 -15.68
N PRO A 109 1.22 -8.30 -15.52
CA PRO A 109 1.46 -9.42 -14.61
C PRO A 109 0.96 -9.15 -13.19
N GLN A 110 1.25 -7.97 -12.64
CA GLN A 110 0.85 -7.60 -11.29
C GLN A 110 -0.67 -7.55 -11.13
N VAL A 111 -1.38 -6.92 -12.08
CA VAL A 111 -2.85 -6.83 -12.02
C VAL A 111 -3.49 -8.22 -12.11
N VAL A 112 -2.98 -9.10 -12.97
CA VAL A 112 -3.42 -10.50 -13.05
C VAL A 112 -3.14 -11.22 -11.72
N GLY A 113 -1.95 -11.02 -11.15
CA GLY A 113 -1.58 -11.58 -9.84
C GLY A 113 -2.52 -11.11 -8.72
N VAL A 114 -2.86 -9.82 -8.68
CA VAL A 114 -3.82 -9.25 -7.72
C VAL A 114 -5.22 -9.84 -7.92
N ALA A 115 -5.71 -9.92 -9.16
CA ALA A 115 -7.01 -10.53 -9.45
C ALA A 115 -7.07 -11.98 -8.98
N LEU A 116 -6.03 -12.78 -9.25
CA LEU A 116 -5.91 -14.15 -8.73
C LEU A 116 -5.90 -14.19 -7.20
N ALA A 117 -5.19 -13.28 -6.53
CA ALA A 117 -5.14 -13.21 -5.07
C ALA A 117 -6.52 -12.90 -4.46
N VAL A 118 -7.30 -12.00 -5.06
CA VAL A 118 -8.69 -11.71 -4.67
C VAL A 118 -9.57 -12.96 -4.84
N LEU A 119 -9.49 -13.63 -5.99
CA LEU A 119 -10.25 -14.87 -6.27
C LEU A 119 -9.89 -15.99 -5.30
N LEU A 120 -8.60 -16.16 -4.98
CA LEU A 120 -8.13 -17.15 -4.01
C LEU A 120 -8.56 -16.79 -2.57
N THR A 121 -8.66 -15.50 -2.24
CA THR A 121 -9.25 -15.06 -0.96
C THR A 121 -10.73 -15.43 -0.89
N ALA A 122 -11.47 -15.23 -1.98
CA ALA A 122 -12.87 -15.64 -2.07
C ALA A 122 -13.04 -17.17 -1.95
N TRP A 123 -12.21 -17.92 -2.65
CA TRP A 123 -12.18 -19.39 -2.56
C TRP A 123 -11.90 -19.85 -1.13
N ALA A 124 -10.81 -19.36 -0.52
CA ALA A 124 -10.44 -19.67 0.87
C ALA A 124 -11.52 -19.30 1.91
N THR A 125 -12.33 -18.28 1.61
CA THR A 125 -13.45 -17.88 2.46
C THR A 125 -14.62 -18.85 2.35
N ARG A 126 -14.87 -19.40 1.14
CA ARG A 126 -15.99 -20.33 0.86
C ARG A 126 -15.68 -21.77 1.27
N SER A 127 -14.43 -22.19 1.26
CA SER A 127 -14.00 -23.58 1.53
C SER A 127 -14.35 -24.08 2.94
N GLY A 128 -14.90 -23.21 3.78
CA GLY A 128 -15.55 -23.60 5.05
C GLY A 128 -14.61 -24.16 6.14
N ARG A 129 -13.34 -24.41 5.81
CA ARG A 129 -12.39 -24.98 6.76
C ARG A 129 -12.16 -24.03 7.91
N GLN A 130 -12.57 -24.44 9.10
CA GLN A 130 -12.31 -23.75 10.35
C GLN A 130 -10.79 -23.85 10.69
N VAL A 131 -9.95 -23.16 9.93
CA VAL A 131 -8.65 -22.82 10.47
C VAL A 131 -8.93 -21.80 11.57
N GLN A 132 -8.65 -22.18 12.82
CA GLN A 132 -8.77 -21.25 13.95
C GLN A 132 -7.83 -20.06 13.67
N THR A 133 -8.36 -19.03 13.01
CA THR A 133 -7.69 -17.75 12.93
C THR A 133 -7.74 -17.14 14.32
N ARG A 134 -6.67 -17.35 15.06
CA ARG A 134 -6.46 -16.69 16.33
C ARG A 134 -6.11 -15.24 16.03
N THR A 135 -7.12 -14.39 15.90
CA THR A 135 -6.91 -12.94 15.80
C THR A 135 -6.24 -12.47 17.08
N SER A 136 -4.99 -12.04 16.96
CA SER A 136 -4.29 -11.45 18.09
C SER A 136 -4.84 -10.05 18.33
N ARG A 137 -5.44 -9.82 19.50
CA ARG A 137 -5.83 -8.49 19.97
C ARG A 137 -4.70 -7.80 20.74
N ALA A 138 -3.64 -8.53 21.05
CA ALA A 138 -2.47 -7.94 21.67
C ALA A 138 -1.89 -6.88 20.74
N GLY A 139 -1.68 -5.66 21.26
CA GLY A 139 -1.15 -4.54 20.49
C GLY A 139 -2.18 -3.79 19.63
N ASP A 140 -3.49 -4.09 19.69
CA ASP A 140 -4.50 -3.38 18.89
C ASP A 140 -4.53 -1.87 19.18
N ARG A 141 -4.25 -1.44 20.42
CA ARG A 141 -4.15 0.00 20.74
C ARG A 141 -3.00 0.68 20.01
N ALA A 142 -1.84 0.03 19.94
CA ALA A 142 -0.69 0.54 19.19
C ALA A 142 -0.97 0.57 17.70
N ARG A 143 -1.61 -0.50 17.14
CA ARG A 143 -2.04 -0.53 15.74
C ARG A 143 -2.99 0.61 15.41
N LEU A 144 -3.98 0.84 16.28
CA LEU A 144 -4.94 1.93 16.10
C LEU A 144 -4.26 3.30 16.17
N ALA A 145 -3.34 3.51 17.12
CA ALA A 145 -2.60 4.76 17.22
C ALA A 145 -1.75 5.04 15.97
N VAL A 146 -1.02 4.02 15.46
CA VAL A 146 -0.23 4.16 14.23
C VAL A 146 -1.16 4.41 13.02
N ALA A 147 -2.28 3.69 12.91
CA ALA A 147 -3.24 3.89 11.82
C ALA A 147 -3.87 5.28 11.87
N ALA A 148 -4.25 5.78 13.04
CA ALA A 148 -4.85 7.11 13.21
C ALA A 148 -3.84 8.23 12.89
N LEU A 149 -2.59 8.09 13.33
CA LEU A 149 -1.52 9.03 12.99
C LEU A 149 -1.23 9.01 11.48
N SER A 150 -1.12 7.82 10.89
CA SER A 150 -0.93 7.65 9.45
C SER A 150 -2.10 8.25 8.66
N LEU A 151 -3.35 8.07 9.13
CA LEU A 151 -4.54 8.67 8.51
C LEU A 151 -4.49 10.21 8.53
N LEU A 152 -4.09 10.79 9.66
CA LEU A 152 -3.95 12.25 9.77
C LEU A 152 -2.97 12.79 8.72
N PHE A 153 -1.80 12.16 8.60
CA PHE A 153 -0.79 12.57 7.62
C PHE A 153 -1.15 12.18 6.18
N ALA A 154 -2.07 11.23 5.98
CA ALA A 154 -2.59 10.88 4.66
C ALA A 154 -3.71 11.82 4.16
N ALA A 155 -4.25 12.71 5.00
CA ALA A 155 -5.39 13.55 4.65
C ALA A 155 -5.22 14.33 3.32
N PRO A 156 -4.08 15.01 3.03
CA PRO A 156 -3.87 15.71 1.77
C PRO A 156 -3.87 14.77 0.56
N TYR A 157 -3.34 13.56 0.71
CA TYR A 157 -3.26 12.55 -0.35
C TYR A 157 -4.61 11.91 -0.63
N ILE A 158 -5.40 11.64 0.41
CA ILE A 158 -6.78 11.16 0.28
C ILE A 158 -7.62 12.20 -0.47
N ALA A 159 -7.46 13.49 -0.14
CA ALA A 159 -8.13 14.56 -0.84
C ALA A 159 -7.74 14.60 -2.32
N ALA A 160 -6.44 14.47 -2.63
CA ALA A 160 -5.95 14.45 -4.00
C ALA A 160 -6.46 13.24 -4.80
N GLU A 161 -6.51 12.05 -4.20
CA GLU A 161 -7.10 10.85 -4.82
C GLU A 161 -8.61 11.03 -5.11
N LEU A 162 -9.31 11.81 -4.30
CA LEU A 162 -10.71 12.18 -4.49
C LEU A 162 -10.89 13.39 -5.43
N GLY A 163 -9.80 14.03 -5.89
CA GLY A 163 -9.79 15.12 -6.84
C GLY A 163 -10.19 16.48 -6.26
N PHE A 164 -9.81 16.78 -5.02
CA PHE A 164 -10.02 18.10 -4.41
C PHE A 164 -8.84 18.53 -3.53
N PHE A 165 -8.76 19.83 -3.24
CA PHE A 165 -7.76 20.43 -2.36
C PHE A 165 -8.34 20.70 -0.96
N LEU A 166 -7.45 20.72 0.06
CA LEU A 166 -7.85 20.94 1.45
C LEU A 166 -7.85 22.42 1.85
N ASP A 167 -7.36 23.33 1.01
CA ASP A 167 -7.14 24.74 1.37
C ASP A 167 -8.41 25.42 1.92
N GLY A 168 -9.58 25.03 1.45
CA GLY A 168 -10.88 25.52 1.93
C GLY A 168 -11.51 24.70 3.08
N VAL A 169 -10.86 23.62 3.54
CA VAL A 169 -11.40 22.75 4.59
C VAL A 169 -10.97 23.28 5.96
N PRO A 170 -11.92 23.59 6.88
CA PRO A 170 -11.58 24.06 8.22
C PRO A 170 -10.60 23.13 8.95
N LEU A 171 -9.64 23.71 9.65
CA LEU A 171 -8.54 23.06 10.36
C LEU A 171 -7.51 22.40 9.43
N LEU A 172 -7.93 21.57 8.48
CA LEU A 172 -7.00 20.86 7.59
C LEU A 172 -6.27 21.83 6.64
N GLY A 173 -6.95 22.86 6.11
CA GLY A 173 -6.34 23.89 5.27
C GLY A 173 -5.31 24.77 6.02
N TRP A 174 -5.31 24.78 7.36
CA TRP A 174 -4.27 25.42 8.14
C TRP A 174 -2.99 24.58 8.25
N PHE A 175 -3.16 23.26 8.35
CA PHE A 175 -2.03 22.35 8.47
C PHE A 175 -1.39 22.00 7.14
N PHE A 176 -2.22 21.80 6.10
CA PHE A 176 -1.78 21.30 4.81
C PHE A 176 -1.94 22.35 3.71
N GLN A 177 -0.85 22.67 3.04
CA GLN A 177 -0.95 23.36 1.75
C GLN A 177 -1.19 22.30 0.66
N THR A 178 -2.20 22.48 -0.17
CA THR A 178 -2.53 21.53 -1.23
C THR A 178 -2.66 22.17 -2.60
N GLY A 179 -3.51 23.19 -2.80
CA GLY A 179 -3.75 23.85 -4.09
C GLY A 179 -2.72 24.91 -4.47
N VAL A 180 -1.83 25.31 -3.57
CA VAL A 180 -0.83 26.35 -3.84
C VAL A 180 0.15 25.87 -4.90
N LEU A 181 0.33 26.64 -5.98
CA LEU A 181 1.30 26.32 -7.04
C LEU A 181 2.72 26.51 -6.53
N LYS A 182 3.51 25.48 -6.69
CA LYS A 182 4.92 25.40 -6.30
C LYS A 182 5.78 24.86 -7.45
N PRO A 183 7.01 25.34 -7.59
CA PRO A 183 7.95 24.76 -8.53
C PRO A 183 8.32 23.33 -8.10
N GLU A 184 8.42 22.43 -9.07
CA GLU A 184 8.92 21.07 -8.83
C GLU A 184 10.41 21.13 -8.50
N PRO A 185 10.90 20.50 -7.42
CA PRO A 185 12.32 20.42 -7.13
C PRO A 185 13.11 19.79 -8.30
N GLY A 186 14.00 20.58 -8.91
CA GLY A 186 14.77 20.16 -10.09
C GLY A 186 14.02 20.15 -11.41
N GLY A 187 12.78 20.65 -11.45
CA GLY A 187 11.96 20.76 -12.66
C GLY A 187 11.76 22.19 -13.14
N GLY A 188 11.47 22.37 -14.43
CA GLY A 188 11.17 23.67 -15.05
C GLY A 188 9.68 24.05 -15.05
N TYR A 189 8.83 23.39 -14.27
CA TYR A 189 7.38 23.61 -14.24
C TYR A 189 6.87 23.71 -12.80
N SER A 190 5.71 24.35 -12.64
CA SER A 190 5.01 24.46 -11.36
C SER A 190 3.69 23.67 -11.41
N HIS A 191 3.36 23.05 -10.29
CA HIS A 191 2.07 22.38 -10.10
C HIS A 191 1.59 22.60 -8.66
N ALA A 192 0.38 22.14 -8.35
CA ALA A 192 -0.14 22.20 -6.99
C ALA A 192 0.80 21.48 -6.01
N ALA A 193 0.93 22.00 -4.80
CA ALA A 193 1.78 21.43 -3.75
C ALA A 193 1.49 19.93 -3.56
N VAL A 194 0.20 19.58 -3.56
CA VAL A 194 -0.28 18.19 -3.63
C VAL A 194 -1.05 18.01 -4.94
N HIS A 195 -0.51 17.24 -5.86
CA HIS A 195 -1.13 17.03 -7.16
C HIS A 195 -2.25 15.96 -7.10
N HIS A 196 -3.20 16.04 -8.03
CA HIS A 196 -4.34 15.12 -8.04
C HIS A 196 -3.97 13.73 -8.56
N GLY A 197 -4.51 12.72 -7.89
CA GLY A 197 -4.65 11.37 -8.41
C GLY A 197 -3.45 10.45 -8.25
N HIS A 198 -2.31 10.87 -7.75
CA HIS A 198 -1.20 9.97 -7.46
C HIS A 198 -0.27 10.49 -6.38
N HIS A 199 -0.20 9.74 -5.30
CA HIS A 199 0.70 10.04 -4.19
C HIS A 199 1.26 8.77 -3.56
N HIS A 200 2.57 8.75 -3.33
CA HIS A 200 3.22 7.73 -2.51
C HIS A 200 2.74 7.79 -1.06
N GLY A 201 2.34 8.97 -0.60
CA GLY A 201 1.73 9.16 0.71
C GLY A 201 0.44 8.37 0.88
N MET A 202 -0.42 8.33 -0.16
CA MET A 202 -1.62 7.49 -0.14
C MET A 202 -1.30 6.00 -0.24
N ASP A 203 -0.41 5.62 -1.16
CA ASP A 203 0.07 4.24 -1.29
C ASP A 203 0.71 3.78 0.02
N GLY A 204 1.55 4.64 0.63
CA GLY A 204 2.18 4.38 1.92
C GLY A 204 1.19 4.18 3.05
N PHE A 205 0.12 4.98 3.11
CA PHE A 205 -0.98 4.81 4.04
C PHE A 205 -1.68 3.46 3.87
N LEU A 206 -2.04 3.09 2.64
CA LEU A 206 -2.69 1.81 2.35
C LEU A 206 -1.83 0.62 2.73
N LEU A 207 -0.52 0.67 2.45
CA LEU A 207 0.44 -0.37 2.83
C LEU A 207 0.57 -0.48 4.36
N ALA A 208 0.68 0.65 5.06
CA ALA A 208 0.79 0.69 6.51
C ALA A 208 -0.47 0.10 7.18
N VAL A 209 -1.67 0.56 6.79
CA VAL A 209 -2.93 0.04 7.33
C VAL A 209 -3.12 -1.43 6.99
N SER A 210 -2.77 -1.86 5.77
CA SER A 210 -2.83 -3.26 5.37
C SER A 210 -1.91 -4.13 6.21
N ALA A 211 -0.67 -3.68 6.48
CA ALA A 211 0.27 -4.40 7.35
C ALA A 211 -0.30 -4.58 8.76
N LEU A 212 -0.88 -3.51 9.34
CA LEU A 212 -1.49 -3.54 10.66
C LEU A 212 -2.70 -4.48 10.73
N LEU A 213 -3.59 -4.45 9.73
CA LEU A 213 -4.77 -5.32 9.65
C LEU A 213 -4.37 -6.79 9.49
N LEU A 214 -3.52 -7.09 8.49
CA LEU A 214 -3.12 -8.46 8.17
C LEU A 214 -2.27 -9.09 9.28
N SER A 215 -1.51 -8.29 10.05
CA SER A 215 -0.73 -8.79 11.20
C SER A 215 -1.57 -9.52 12.23
N ARG A 216 -2.86 -9.21 12.34
CA ARG A 216 -3.81 -9.89 13.23
C ARG A 216 -4.10 -11.33 12.80
N LEU A 217 -3.93 -11.64 11.50
CA LEU A 217 -4.22 -12.96 10.93
C LEU A 217 -3.00 -13.89 10.89
N VAL A 218 -1.78 -13.36 11.06
CA VAL A 218 -0.52 -14.13 10.94
C VAL A 218 -0.46 -15.32 11.90
N GLY A 219 -1.02 -15.19 13.10
CA GLY A 219 -1.08 -16.27 14.09
C GLY A 219 -1.84 -17.52 13.61
N GLY A 220 -2.65 -17.41 12.56
CA GLY A 220 -3.38 -18.52 11.94
C GLY A 220 -2.56 -19.36 10.95
N ILE A 221 -1.40 -18.91 10.53
CA ILE A 221 -0.52 -19.65 9.60
C ILE A 221 0.13 -20.80 10.34
N ARG A 222 -0.03 -22.05 9.83
CA ARG A 222 0.45 -23.30 10.48
C ARG A 222 1.97 -23.43 10.41
N SER A 223 2.55 -23.24 9.24
CA SER A 223 3.99 -23.32 9.04
C SER A 223 4.72 -22.23 9.84
N ARG A 224 5.64 -22.63 10.73
CA ARG A 224 6.43 -21.68 11.52
C ARG A 224 7.28 -20.76 10.64
N GLY A 225 7.91 -21.31 9.60
CA GLY A 225 8.73 -20.55 8.65
C GLY A 225 7.89 -19.53 7.87
N LEU A 226 6.77 -19.96 7.26
CA LEU A 226 5.87 -19.07 6.52
C LEU A 226 5.29 -17.98 7.42
N ARG A 227 4.91 -18.34 8.65
CA ARG A 227 4.40 -17.38 9.65
C ARG A 227 5.43 -16.31 10.00
N ALA A 228 6.68 -16.72 10.25
CA ALA A 228 7.78 -15.79 10.56
C ALA A 228 8.11 -14.90 9.36
N ALA A 229 8.19 -15.46 8.16
CA ALA A 229 8.42 -14.72 6.92
C ALA A 229 7.30 -13.71 6.63
N THR A 230 6.04 -14.13 6.78
CA THR A 230 4.89 -13.22 6.61
C THR A 230 4.89 -12.10 7.65
N ALA A 231 5.19 -12.40 8.91
CA ALA A 231 5.27 -11.40 9.98
C ALA A 231 6.38 -10.37 9.70
N PHE A 232 7.56 -10.82 9.25
CA PHE A 232 8.66 -9.93 8.85
C PHE A 232 8.31 -9.11 7.63
N TYR A 233 7.70 -9.72 6.60
CA TYR A 233 7.23 -9.03 5.41
C TYR A 233 6.24 -7.91 5.73
N LEU A 234 5.25 -8.17 6.59
CA LEU A 234 4.29 -7.16 7.04
C LEU A 234 4.99 -6.04 7.84
N SER A 235 6.00 -6.38 8.63
CA SER A 235 6.80 -5.39 9.34
C SER A 235 7.57 -4.49 8.36
N LEU A 236 8.18 -5.08 7.33
CA LEU A 236 8.86 -4.34 6.26
C LEU A 236 7.86 -3.47 5.48
N MET A 237 6.69 -4.02 5.15
CA MET A 237 5.63 -3.30 4.45
C MET A 237 5.11 -2.11 5.27
N LEU A 238 5.00 -2.23 6.58
CA LEU A 238 4.66 -1.11 7.48
C LEU A 238 5.72 -0.01 7.39
N VAL A 239 7.00 -0.36 7.57
CA VAL A 239 8.10 0.61 7.54
C VAL A 239 8.20 1.26 6.16
N TYR A 240 8.11 0.47 5.10
CA TYR A 240 8.13 0.96 3.72
C TYR A 240 6.98 1.94 3.46
N GLY A 241 5.76 1.60 3.87
CA GLY A 241 4.60 2.47 3.73
C GLY A 241 4.75 3.79 4.50
N LEU A 242 5.17 3.74 5.75
CA LEU A 242 5.39 4.93 6.56
C LEU A 242 6.54 5.80 6.03
N THR A 243 7.59 5.21 5.46
CA THR A 243 8.71 5.97 4.88
C THR A 243 8.28 6.69 3.60
N ASN A 244 7.52 6.03 2.71
CA ASN A 244 6.97 6.69 1.52
C ASN A 244 6.00 7.82 1.89
N GLN A 245 5.14 7.60 2.88
CA GLN A 245 4.25 8.64 3.39
C GLN A 245 5.01 9.83 3.98
N ALA A 246 6.08 9.55 4.72
CA ALA A 246 6.92 10.60 5.30
C ALA A 246 7.72 11.37 4.23
N GLU A 247 8.18 10.69 3.16
CA GLU A 247 8.84 11.32 2.03
C GLU A 247 7.91 12.33 1.34
N ASP A 248 6.72 11.91 0.94
CA ASP A 248 5.75 12.80 0.30
C ASP A 248 5.37 13.97 1.20
N LEU A 249 5.06 13.69 2.48
CA LEU A 249 4.71 14.73 3.44
C LEU A 249 5.86 15.75 3.58
N TRP A 250 7.10 15.28 3.62
CA TRP A 250 8.25 16.15 3.72
C TRP A 250 8.41 17.04 2.50
N ILE A 251 8.34 16.44 1.31
CA ILE A 251 8.47 17.18 0.06
C ILE A 251 7.38 18.25 -0.05
N GLU A 252 6.14 17.87 0.17
CA GLU A 252 4.99 18.73 -0.13
C GLU A 252 4.65 19.70 0.98
N GLN A 253 4.88 19.33 2.23
CA GLN A 253 4.49 20.15 3.38
C GLN A 253 5.67 20.84 4.08
N VAL A 254 6.91 20.47 3.79
CA VAL A 254 8.10 21.08 4.40
C VAL A 254 8.99 21.72 3.33
N ALA A 255 9.48 20.96 2.36
CA ALA A 255 10.37 21.48 1.33
C ALA A 255 9.65 22.48 0.40
N LYS A 256 8.45 22.18 -0.05
CA LYS A 256 7.64 23.12 -0.87
C LYS A 256 7.10 24.35 -0.10
N ARG A 257 7.36 24.44 1.21
CA ARG A 257 7.18 25.68 1.99
C ARG A 257 8.46 26.50 2.11
N ASP A 258 9.54 26.06 1.45
CA ASP A 258 10.86 26.68 1.50
C ASP A 258 11.50 26.67 2.90
N TRP A 259 11.06 25.74 3.78
CA TRP A 259 11.64 25.60 5.12
C TRP A 259 12.98 24.87 5.11
N THR A 260 13.24 24.07 4.08
CA THR A 260 14.49 23.34 3.86
C THR A 260 14.65 22.94 2.41
N ASN A 261 15.91 22.81 1.97
CA ASN A 261 16.28 22.20 0.69
C ASN A 261 16.65 20.72 0.83
N TRP A 262 16.67 20.18 2.05
CA TRP A 262 16.96 18.77 2.27
C TRP A 262 15.72 17.92 1.97
N LEU A 263 15.94 16.79 1.27
CA LEU A 263 14.87 15.85 0.92
C LEU A 263 15.15 14.49 1.57
N ILE A 264 14.08 13.84 2.02
CA ILE A 264 14.14 12.43 2.44
C ILE A 264 14.50 11.60 1.20
N PRO A 265 15.49 10.67 1.29
CA PRO A 265 15.84 9.83 0.15
C PRO A 265 14.67 8.96 -0.32
N ASN A 266 14.41 8.99 -1.62
CA ASN A 266 13.37 8.18 -2.24
C ASN A 266 13.66 6.68 -2.08
N VAL A 267 12.68 5.95 -1.57
CA VAL A 267 12.77 4.51 -1.29
C VAL A 267 11.79 3.67 -2.11
N LEU A 268 11.09 4.27 -3.06
CA LEU A 268 10.03 3.60 -3.84
C LEU A 268 10.52 2.29 -4.47
N GLN A 269 11.72 2.31 -5.04
CA GLN A 269 12.32 1.12 -5.63
C GLN A 269 13.38 0.51 -4.71
N PRO A 270 13.41 -0.83 -4.55
CA PRO A 270 14.46 -1.52 -3.83
C PRO A 270 15.83 -1.23 -4.47
N LYS A 271 16.75 -0.70 -3.68
CA LYS A 271 18.13 -0.46 -4.10
C LYS A 271 19.09 -0.59 -2.93
N LEU A 272 20.34 -0.92 -3.22
CA LEU A 272 21.37 -0.95 -2.19
C LEU A 272 21.69 0.49 -1.73
N SER A 273 21.15 0.88 -0.57
CA SER A 273 21.33 2.23 0.00
C SER A 273 21.20 2.21 1.53
N LEU A 274 21.75 3.27 2.18
CA LEU A 274 21.61 3.44 3.62
C LEU A 274 20.15 3.56 4.07
N ALA A 275 19.30 4.19 3.25
CA ALA A 275 17.86 4.31 3.54
C ALA A 275 17.20 2.92 3.58
N TRP A 276 17.46 2.06 2.61
CA TRP A 276 16.95 0.69 2.60
C TRP A 276 17.53 -0.16 3.74
N LEU A 277 18.81 0.02 4.08
CA LEU A 277 19.40 -0.66 5.25
C LEU A 277 18.70 -0.21 6.54
N ALA A 278 18.48 1.09 6.72
CA ALA A 278 17.74 1.62 7.88
C ALA A 278 16.32 1.06 7.95
N MET A 279 15.60 0.97 6.82
CA MET A 279 14.27 0.35 6.78
C MET A 279 14.30 -1.13 7.18
N LEU A 280 15.29 -1.91 6.74
CA LEU A 280 15.43 -3.31 7.14
C LEU A 280 15.69 -3.47 8.64
N ILE A 281 16.52 -2.58 9.22
CA ILE A 281 16.78 -2.55 10.66
C ILE A 281 15.50 -2.19 11.43
N LEU A 282 14.76 -1.17 11.01
CA LEU A 282 13.49 -0.78 11.62
C LEU A 282 12.44 -1.90 11.47
N ALA A 283 12.38 -2.55 10.30
CA ALA A 283 11.50 -3.70 10.10
C ALA A 283 11.82 -4.85 11.06
N ALA A 284 13.10 -5.13 11.30
CA ALA A 284 13.52 -6.15 12.27
C ALA A 284 13.14 -5.77 13.72
N LEU A 285 13.21 -4.50 14.08
CA LEU A 285 12.76 -3.99 15.38
C LEU A 285 11.23 -4.13 15.54
N PHE A 286 10.46 -3.67 14.55
CA PHE A 286 8.98 -3.82 14.56
C PHE A 286 8.57 -5.30 14.54
N TYR A 287 9.28 -6.16 13.80
CA TYR A 287 9.05 -7.60 13.84
C TYR A 287 9.18 -8.13 15.27
N ARG A 288 10.23 -7.78 16.00
CA ARG A 288 10.47 -8.26 17.38
C ARG A 288 9.45 -7.74 18.38
N THR A 289 9.01 -6.49 18.25
CA THR A 289 8.17 -5.78 19.23
C THR A 289 6.67 -5.92 18.94
N MET A 290 6.23 -5.88 17.68
CA MET A 290 4.81 -5.82 17.33
C MET A 290 4.30 -7.02 16.51
N PHE A 291 5.14 -7.60 15.65
CA PHE A 291 4.71 -8.58 14.66
C PHE A 291 5.11 -10.02 15.00
N ARG A 292 6.06 -10.23 15.90
CA ARG A 292 6.48 -11.57 16.28
C ARG A 292 5.29 -12.34 16.88
N PRO A 293 4.89 -13.47 16.28
CA PRO A 293 3.81 -14.28 16.83
C PRO A 293 4.20 -14.76 18.23
N ALA A 294 3.29 -14.63 19.19
CA ALA A 294 3.50 -15.20 20.51
C ALA A 294 3.85 -16.70 20.38
N ALA A 295 4.81 -17.17 21.16
CA ALA A 295 5.11 -18.59 21.24
C ALA A 295 3.82 -19.36 21.55
N ALA A 296 3.55 -20.44 20.82
CA ALA A 296 2.43 -21.31 21.15
C ALA A 296 2.60 -21.76 22.61
N ALA A 297 1.60 -21.49 23.45
CA ALA A 297 1.60 -22.04 24.79
C ALA A 297 1.81 -23.57 24.69
N PRO A 298 2.70 -24.18 25.51
CA PRO A 298 2.82 -25.62 25.53
C PRO A 298 1.44 -26.21 25.79
N ASN A 299 1.06 -27.21 24.98
CA ASN A 299 -0.16 -27.97 25.20
C ASN A 299 -0.09 -28.53 26.63
N ARG A 300 -0.90 -27.99 27.53
CA ARG A 300 -1.17 -28.61 28.83
C ARG A 300 -2.19 -29.68 28.64
#